data_ec39f2964626594012b1ba8d1a0f8ea9
#
_entry.id   ec39f2964626594012b1ba8d1a0f8ea9
#
_cell.length_a   1.000
_cell.length_b   1.000
_cell.length_c   1.000
_cell.angle_alpha   90.00
_cell.angle_beta   90.00
_cell.angle_gamma   90.00
#
_symmetry.space_group_name_H-M   'P 1'
#
loop_
_entity.id
_entity.type
_entity.pdbx_description
1 polymer ?
#
loop_
_entity_poly.entity_id
_entity_poly.type
_entity_poly.pdbx_seq_one_letter_code
_entity_poly.pdbx_strand_id
1 'polypeptide(L)'
;MSEPATAEDTALGLLSRPGFAKLLAYRIFAMLSYQVAAVTVGWHIYEVTRNPFSLGLVGLAEVLPFFCVAPFAGYLVDHLPRRRLGMVACSGLIATALVLTGVATGWLPFEGVWPIYAAIALTGMVRAFLSPIYNALFARVLARDQFARGAGLGAVVFQAGMVAGPALGGVLVGFGGKGLSYAVATAFALVAMACLATLKVEEPMHTGPAAPIFKSIAEGARFVVGNRIMVGAMALDMFSVLLGGVVAMLPAFLHEILHHGPEGLGILRAMPALGSVCVGLWLARHPLHRNAGRVLLFAVAGFGLCVIGFGLSQHFWLSALILLFYGAFDGVSVVIRSTILQLATPEEMRGRVSSINGIFISSSNELGAFYAGTMARLLGLVPAVVLGGFAVLSVAGITAWKNPTLRKLNLRDLQ
;
A
#
# COMPACT_ATOMS: atom_id res chain seq x y z
N MET A 1 -12.46 9.20 -41.18
CA MET A 1 -12.61 10.53 -40.55
C MET A 1 -13.07 10.25 -39.11
N SER A 2 -12.17 10.37 -38.14
CA SER A 2 -12.52 10.21 -36.70
C SER A 2 -13.25 11.49 -36.30
N GLU A 3 -14.46 11.35 -35.75
CA GLU A 3 -15.17 12.45 -35.10
C GLU A 3 -14.27 13.14 -34.09
N PRO A 4 -14.27 14.48 -33.99
CA PRO A 4 -13.51 15.14 -32.95
C PRO A 4 -14.04 14.75 -31.59
N ALA A 5 -13.15 14.26 -30.71
CA ALA A 5 -13.48 13.88 -29.33
C ALA A 5 -14.21 15.05 -28.65
N THR A 6 -15.43 14.82 -28.22
CA THR A 6 -16.22 15.82 -27.49
C THR A 6 -15.52 16.14 -26.16
N ALA A 7 -15.77 17.31 -25.58
CA ALA A 7 -15.18 17.69 -24.27
C ALA A 7 -15.50 16.66 -23.15
N GLU A 8 -16.57 15.90 -23.32
CA GLU A 8 -16.94 14.76 -22.44
C GLU A 8 -16.00 13.54 -22.60
N ASP A 9 -15.27 13.44 -23.70
CA ASP A 9 -14.31 12.37 -23.99
C ASP A 9 -12.92 12.60 -23.41
N THR A 10 -12.69 13.71 -22.71
CA THR A 10 -11.44 13.98 -22.02
C THR A 10 -11.42 13.28 -20.63
N ALA A 11 -10.21 12.98 -20.11
CA ALA A 11 -10.07 12.44 -18.76
C ALA A 11 -10.69 13.36 -17.70
N LEU A 12 -10.62 14.69 -17.89
CA LEU A 12 -11.27 15.68 -17.03
C LEU A 12 -12.79 15.70 -17.19
N GLY A 13 -13.33 15.39 -18.37
CA GLY A 13 -14.77 15.26 -18.61
C GLY A 13 -15.40 14.11 -17.81
N LEU A 14 -14.64 13.07 -17.46
CA LEU A 14 -15.14 12.00 -16.55
C LEU A 14 -15.38 12.50 -15.11
N LEU A 15 -14.64 13.52 -14.66
CA LEU A 15 -14.83 14.09 -13.31
C LEU A 15 -16.14 14.89 -13.21
N SER A 16 -16.70 15.36 -14.31
CA SER A 16 -18.02 16.04 -14.32
C SER A 16 -19.18 15.05 -14.12
N ARG A 17 -18.94 13.72 -14.26
CA ARG A 17 -19.95 12.70 -14.00
C ARG A 17 -20.08 12.45 -12.49
N PRO A 18 -21.25 12.76 -11.87
CA PRO A 18 -21.38 12.71 -10.41
C PRO A 18 -21.09 11.33 -9.81
N GLY A 19 -21.42 10.24 -10.53
CA GLY A 19 -21.17 8.88 -10.07
C GLY A 19 -19.67 8.56 -9.96
N PHE A 20 -18.89 8.91 -10.99
CA PHE A 20 -17.46 8.63 -11.01
C PHE A 20 -16.69 9.56 -10.04
N ALA A 21 -17.05 10.84 -9.97
CA ALA A 21 -16.47 11.75 -8.99
C ALA A 21 -16.67 11.28 -7.56
N LYS A 22 -17.89 10.82 -7.19
CA LYS A 22 -18.19 10.24 -5.87
C LYS A 22 -17.39 8.97 -5.61
N LEU A 23 -17.18 8.12 -6.61
CA LEU A 23 -16.38 6.91 -6.47
C LEU A 23 -14.90 7.22 -6.22
N LEU A 24 -14.34 8.21 -6.92
CA LEU A 24 -12.98 8.69 -6.67
C LEU A 24 -12.85 9.36 -5.32
N ALA A 25 -13.86 10.17 -4.92
CA ALA A 25 -13.91 10.78 -3.59
C ALA A 25 -13.97 9.71 -2.48
N TYR A 26 -14.80 8.69 -2.63
CA TYR A 26 -14.78 7.53 -1.73
C TYR A 26 -13.37 6.94 -1.59
N ARG A 27 -12.70 6.69 -2.73
CA ARG A 27 -11.37 6.09 -2.76
C ARG A 27 -10.35 6.92 -2.00
N ILE A 28 -10.26 8.23 -2.30
CA ILE A 28 -9.27 9.10 -1.66
C ILE A 28 -9.54 9.27 -0.17
N PHE A 29 -10.81 9.53 0.24
CA PHE A 29 -11.13 9.78 1.63
C PHE A 29 -11.03 8.51 2.50
N ALA A 30 -11.43 7.34 2.00
CA ALA A 30 -11.19 6.08 2.68
C ALA A 30 -9.68 5.83 2.88
N MET A 31 -8.89 6.14 1.85
CA MET A 31 -7.43 5.99 1.88
C MET A 31 -6.78 6.98 2.86
N LEU A 32 -7.16 8.26 2.82
CA LEU A 32 -6.68 9.25 3.77
C LEU A 32 -7.01 8.88 5.20
N SER A 33 -8.22 8.35 5.47
CA SER A 33 -8.63 7.91 6.79
C SER A 33 -7.66 6.88 7.38
N TYR A 34 -7.44 5.76 6.69
CA TYR A 34 -6.58 4.73 7.25
C TYR A 34 -5.09 5.11 7.23
N GLN A 35 -4.61 5.91 6.26
CA GLN A 35 -3.22 6.34 6.21
C GLN A 35 -2.86 7.33 7.32
N VAL A 36 -3.75 8.30 7.58
CA VAL A 36 -3.61 9.22 8.72
C VAL A 36 -3.61 8.45 10.04
N ALA A 37 -4.57 7.52 10.20
CA ALA A 37 -4.63 6.67 11.39
C ALA A 37 -3.36 5.82 11.55
N ALA A 38 -2.84 5.20 10.49
CA ALA A 38 -1.64 4.35 10.54
C ALA A 38 -0.38 5.11 10.97
N VAL A 39 -0.20 6.36 10.49
CA VAL A 39 0.91 7.23 10.92
C VAL A 39 0.78 7.55 12.41
N THR A 40 -0.43 7.95 12.80
CA THR A 40 -0.73 8.34 14.19
C THR A 40 -0.56 7.17 15.15
N VAL A 41 -1.00 5.98 14.77
CA VAL A 41 -0.82 4.74 15.56
C VAL A 41 0.65 4.41 15.74
N GLY A 42 1.45 4.49 14.68
CA GLY A 42 2.88 4.25 14.78
C GLY A 42 3.55 5.16 15.83
N TRP A 43 3.22 6.45 15.81
CA TRP A 43 3.70 7.40 16.81
C TRP A 43 3.13 7.09 18.20
N HIS A 44 1.83 6.89 18.33
CA HIS A 44 1.12 6.66 19.60
C HIS A 44 1.65 5.42 20.34
N ILE A 45 1.78 4.30 19.64
CA ILE A 45 2.31 3.04 20.21
C ILE A 45 3.74 3.25 20.70
N TYR A 46 4.58 3.91 19.90
CA TYR A 46 5.97 4.12 20.29
C TYR A 46 6.10 5.07 21.48
N GLU A 47 5.30 6.14 21.52
CA GLU A 47 5.28 7.07 22.64
C GLU A 47 4.88 6.40 23.95
N VAL A 48 3.91 5.48 23.93
CA VAL A 48 3.45 4.76 25.12
C VAL A 48 4.40 3.63 25.53
N THR A 49 4.93 2.88 24.57
CA THR A 49 5.69 1.64 24.89
C THR A 49 7.20 1.83 24.92
N ARG A 50 7.73 2.83 24.20
CA ARG A 50 9.17 3.03 23.98
C ARG A 50 9.88 1.75 23.51
N ASN A 51 9.18 0.91 22.79
CA ASN A 51 9.66 -0.41 22.38
C ASN A 51 9.46 -0.60 20.88
N PRO A 52 10.53 -0.71 20.06
CA PRO A 52 10.43 -0.96 18.62
C PRO A 52 9.64 -2.22 18.26
N PHE A 53 9.67 -3.25 19.11
CA PHE A 53 8.89 -4.47 18.92
C PHE A 53 7.38 -4.21 18.86
N SER A 54 6.90 -3.24 19.65
CA SER A 54 5.48 -2.85 19.64
C SER A 54 5.05 -2.27 18.29
N LEU A 55 5.96 -1.58 17.56
CA LEU A 55 5.72 -1.14 16.19
C LEU A 55 5.58 -2.34 15.23
N GLY A 56 6.42 -3.35 15.42
CA GLY A 56 6.31 -4.59 14.64
C GLY A 56 4.99 -5.33 14.88
N LEU A 57 4.51 -5.34 16.12
CA LEU A 57 3.22 -5.96 16.47
C LEU A 57 2.03 -5.23 15.81
N VAL A 58 2.13 -3.93 15.50
CA VAL A 58 1.10 -3.21 14.72
C VAL A 58 0.93 -3.86 13.35
N GLY A 59 2.05 -4.11 12.63
CA GLY A 59 2.00 -4.80 11.34
C GLY A 59 1.37 -6.19 11.43
N LEU A 60 1.76 -6.98 12.45
CA LEU A 60 1.20 -8.31 12.67
C LEU A 60 -0.30 -8.27 12.99
N ALA A 61 -0.72 -7.32 13.85
CA ALA A 61 -2.13 -7.13 14.22
C ALA A 61 -2.98 -6.72 13.02
N GLU A 62 -2.41 -6.05 12.03
CA GLU A 62 -3.11 -5.67 10.81
C GLU A 62 -3.15 -6.81 9.78
N VAL A 63 -2.02 -7.49 9.55
CA VAL A 63 -1.91 -8.47 8.47
C VAL A 63 -2.65 -9.78 8.76
N LEU A 64 -2.66 -10.25 10.00
CA LEU A 64 -3.35 -11.50 10.33
C LEU A 64 -4.85 -11.45 10.02
N PRO A 65 -5.62 -10.44 10.52
CA PRO A 65 -7.03 -10.32 10.18
C PRO A 65 -7.26 -10.04 8.68
N PHE A 66 -6.38 -9.28 8.03
CA PHE A 66 -6.44 -9.06 6.58
C PHE A 66 -6.40 -10.40 5.83
N PHE A 67 -5.45 -11.27 6.14
CA PHE A 67 -5.34 -12.59 5.50
C PHE A 67 -6.53 -13.51 5.76
N CYS A 68 -7.05 -13.48 6.98
CA CYS A 68 -8.22 -14.28 7.32
C CYS A 68 -9.45 -13.83 6.50
N VAL A 69 -9.58 -12.55 6.21
CA VAL A 69 -10.77 -11.96 5.58
C VAL A 69 -10.62 -11.81 4.06
N ALA A 70 -9.41 -11.55 3.54
CA ALA A 70 -9.18 -11.26 2.13
C ALA A 70 -9.74 -12.32 1.14
N PRO A 71 -9.63 -13.65 1.40
CA PRO A 71 -10.23 -14.65 0.53
C PRO A 71 -11.76 -14.53 0.43
N PHE A 72 -12.39 -14.13 1.53
CA PHE A 72 -13.85 -13.99 1.60
C PHE A 72 -14.34 -12.65 1.05
N ALA A 73 -13.48 -11.61 1.09
CA ALA A 73 -13.85 -10.27 0.66
C ALA A 73 -14.26 -10.23 -0.82
N GLY A 74 -13.52 -10.91 -1.71
CA GLY A 74 -13.88 -11.05 -3.12
C GLY A 74 -15.24 -11.74 -3.31
N TYR A 75 -15.46 -12.86 -2.62
CA TYR A 75 -16.72 -13.58 -2.68
C TYR A 75 -17.91 -12.71 -2.22
N LEU A 76 -17.76 -12.02 -1.10
CA LEU A 76 -18.82 -11.16 -0.57
C LEU A 76 -19.12 -9.96 -1.49
N VAL A 77 -18.10 -9.38 -2.14
CA VAL A 77 -18.26 -8.29 -3.11
C VAL A 77 -19.00 -8.75 -4.38
N ASP A 78 -18.85 -9.99 -4.77
CA ASP A 78 -19.55 -10.54 -5.94
C ASP A 78 -21.02 -10.87 -5.65
N HIS A 79 -21.36 -11.26 -4.40
CA HIS A 79 -22.68 -11.76 -4.03
C HIS A 79 -23.53 -10.77 -3.24
N LEU A 80 -22.94 -9.75 -2.62
CA LEU A 80 -23.65 -8.75 -1.83
C LEU A 80 -23.71 -7.41 -2.55
N PRO A 81 -24.70 -6.53 -2.22
CA PRO A 81 -24.74 -5.17 -2.73
C PRO A 81 -23.46 -4.42 -2.34
N ARG A 82 -22.62 -4.12 -3.34
CA ARG A 82 -21.27 -3.56 -3.18
C ARG A 82 -21.26 -2.23 -2.44
N ARG A 83 -22.27 -1.38 -2.72
CA ARG A 83 -22.46 -0.11 -2.04
C ARG A 83 -22.74 -0.31 -0.54
N ARG A 84 -23.62 -1.26 -0.16
CA ARG A 84 -23.89 -1.56 1.25
C ARG A 84 -22.66 -2.13 1.95
N LEU A 85 -21.97 -3.04 1.29
CA LEU A 85 -20.71 -3.62 1.81
C LEU A 85 -19.64 -2.54 2.01
N GLY A 86 -19.56 -1.58 1.08
CA GLY A 86 -18.66 -0.43 1.21
C GLY A 86 -19.03 0.49 2.38
N MET A 87 -20.31 0.70 2.63
CA MET A 87 -20.77 1.45 3.81
C MET A 87 -20.41 0.73 5.11
N VAL A 88 -20.55 -0.59 5.17
CA VAL A 88 -20.11 -1.41 6.31
C VAL A 88 -18.59 -1.31 6.51
N ALA A 89 -17.81 -1.35 5.44
CA ALA A 89 -16.36 -1.15 5.51
C ALA A 89 -16.00 0.26 6.03
N CYS A 90 -16.66 1.31 5.55
CA CYS A 90 -16.48 2.67 6.07
C CYS A 90 -16.90 2.79 7.55
N SER A 91 -17.97 2.11 7.97
CA SER A 91 -18.37 2.06 9.39
C SER A 91 -17.29 1.42 10.25
N GLY A 92 -16.58 0.40 9.72
CA GLY A 92 -15.41 -0.18 10.37
C GLY A 92 -14.26 0.81 10.53
N LEU A 93 -13.95 1.62 9.49
CA LEU A 93 -12.93 2.70 9.60
C LEU A 93 -13.34 3.75 10.63
N ILE A 94 -14.63 4.15 10.65
CA ILE A 94 -15.16 5.10 11.63
C ILE A 94 -15.02 4.53 13.04
N ALA A 95 -15.42 3.28 13.26
CA ALA A 95 -15.31 2.62 14.55
C ALA A 95 -13.86 2.55 15.04
N THR A 96 -12.94 2.15 14.16
CA THR A 96 -11.50 2.15 14.45
C THR A 96 -11.01 3.52 14.87
N ALA A 97 -11.28 4.55 14.08
CA ALA A 97 -10.80 5.91 14.34
C ALA A 97 -11.43 6.51 15.61
N LEU A 98 -12.71 6.22 15.91
CA LEU A 98 -13.38 6.62 17.14
C LEU A 98 -12.78 5.94 18.38
N VAL A 99 -12.52 4.64 18.31
CA VAL A 99 -11.85 3.92 19.42
C VAL A 99 -10.48 4.54 19.68
N LEU A 100 -9.69 4.77 18.62
CA LEU A 100 -8.38 5.39 18.74
C LEU A 100 -8.46 6.83 19.28
N THR A 101 -9.48 7.60 18.88
CA THR A 101 -9.75 8.93 19.44
C THR A 101 -10.05 8.84 20.92
N GLY A 102 -10.95 7.93 21.32
CA GLY A 102 -11.35 7.74 22.71
C GLY A 102 -10.18 7.33 23.61
N VAL A 103 -9.29 6.46 23.11
CA VAL A 103 -8.05 6.07 23.83
C VAL A 103 -7.08 7.25 23.92
N ALA A 104 -6.89 8.01 22.82
CA ALA A 104 -5.94 9.13 22.79
C ALA A 104 -6.35 10.32 23.67
N THR A 105 -7.67 10.51 23.85
CA THR A 105 -8.25 11.61 24.65
C THR A 105 -8.58 11.22 26.10
N GLY A 106 -8.41 9.93 26.45
CA GLY A 106 -8.77 9.42 27.78
C GLY A 106 -10.28 9.25 28.00
N TRP A 107 -11.10 9.39 26.97
CA TRP A 107 -12.54 9.13 27.04
C TRP A 107 -12.88 7.66 27.33
N LEU A 108 -12.09 6.77 26.76
CA LEU A 108 -12.20 5.34 27.02
C LEU A 108 -11.20 4.98 28.13
N PRO A 109 -11.65 4.50 29.29
CA PRO A 109 -10.79 4.18 30.43
C PRO A 109 -10.07 2.84 30.23
N PHE A 110 -9.50 2.63 29.06
CA PHE A 110 -8.71 1.44 28.78
C PHE A 110 -7.25 1.69 29.13
N GLU A 111 -6.74 0.94 30.07
CA GLU A 111 -5.30 0.92 30.37
C GLU A 111 -4.55 0.03 29.38
N GLY A 112 -3.42 0.53 28.86
CA GLY A 112 -2.52 -0.22 28.00
C GLY A 112 -2.77 -0.09 26.49
N VAL A 113 -2.06 -0.92 25.71
CA VAL A 113 -1.97 -0.83 24.25
C VAL A 113 -2.97 -1.75 23.51
N TRP A 114 -3.68 -2.62 24.21
CA TRP A 114 -4.58 -3.61 23.61
C TRP A 114 -5.72 -3.01 22.77
N PRO A 115 -6.36 -1.91 23.17
CA PRO A 115 -7.41 -1.30 22.34
C PRO A 115 -6.87 -0.79 21.01
N ILE A 116 -5.62 -0.33 20.99
CA ILE A 116 -4.96 0.14 19.76
C ILE A 116 -4.74 -1.04 18.82
N TYR A 117 -4.22 -2.18 19.31
CA TYR A 117 -4.06 -3.38 18.49
C TYR A 117 -5.39 -3.93 17.97
N ALA A 118 -6.44 -3.93 18.82
CA ALA A 118 -7.78 -4.36 18.41
C ALA A 118 -8.35 -3.45 17.30
N ALA A 119 -8.17 -2.14 17.42
CA ALA A 119 -8.56 -1.17 16.39
C ALA A 119 -7.81 -1.40 15.08
N ILE A 120 -6.49 -1.69 15.14
CA ILE A 120 -5.69 -2.00 13.95
C ILE A 120 -6.10 -3.33 13.33
N ALA A 121 -6.41 -4.34 14.14
CA ALA A 121 -6.95 -5.61 13.64
C ALA A 121 -8.25 -5.41 12.86
N LEU A 122 -9.15 -4.56 13.35
CA LEU A 122 -10.36 -4.16 12.62
C LEU A 122 -10.03 -3.42 11.32
N THR A 123 -9.03 -2.53 11.34
CA THR A 123 -8.56 -1.85 10.11
C THR A 123 -8.07 -2.85 9.08
N GLY A 124 -7.30 -3.87 9.50
CA GLY A 124 -6.84 -4.96 8.61
C GLY A 124 -8.00 -5.69 7.95
N MET A 125 -9.04 -6.06 8.71
CA MET A 125 -10.25 -6.67 8.15
C MET A 125 -10.93 -5.78 7.13
N VAL A 126 -11.10 -4.50 7.44
CA VAL A 126 -11.75 -3.53 6.56
C VAL A 126 -10.96 -3.31 5.26
N ARG A 127 -9.64 -3.20 5.35
CA ARG A 127 -8.77 -2.98 4.18
C ARG A 127 -8.90 -4.09 3.14
N ALA A 128 -9.19 -5.32 3.55
CA ALA A 128 -9.42 -6.44 2.63
C ALA A 128 -10.58 -6.16 1.64
N PHE A 129 -11.55 -5.33 2.01
CA PHE A 129 -12.72 -5.01 1.20
C PHE A 129 -12.56 -3.77 0.31
N LEU A 130 -11.71 -2.79 0.69
CA LEU A 130 -11.68 -1.47 0.04
C LEU A 130 -11.38 -1.55 -1.46
N SER A 131 -10.35 -2.29 -1.85
CA SER A 131 -9.96 -2.42 -3.27
C SER A 131 -10.96 -3.25 -4.09
N PRO A 132 -11.42 -4.43 -3.64
CA PRO A 132 -12.45 -5.19 -4.35
C PRO A 132 -13.74 -4.39 -4.56
N ILE A 133 -14.22 -3.67 -3.53
CA ILE A 133 -15.42 -2.82 -3.63
C ILE A 133 -15.21 -1.71 -4.67
N TYR A 134 -14.08 -0.99 -4.59
CA TYR A 134 -13.78 0.06 -5.56
C TYR A 134 -13.79 -0.47 -7.00
N ASN A 135 -13.10 -1.58 -7.26
CA ASN A 135 -12.99 -2.15 -8.59
C ASN A 135 -14.36 -2.64 -9.12
N ALA A 136 -15.16 -3.23 -8.26
CA ALA A 136 -16.49 -3.71 -8.63
C ALA A 136 -17.47 -2.56 -8.93
N LEU A 137 -17.41 -1.47 -8.16
CA LEU A 137 -18.20 -0.25 -8.41
C LEU A 137 -17.68 0.51 -9.63
N PHE A 138 -16.37 0.57 -9.84
CA PHE A 138 -15.73 1.18 -11.01
C PHE A 138 -16.28 0.59 -12.32
N ALA A 139 -16.40 -0.74 -12.39
CA ALA A 139 -16.93 -1.44 -13.55
C ALA A 139 -18.44 -1.19 -13.78
N ARG A 140 -19.15 -0.61 -12.82
CA ARG A 140 -20.58 -0.28 -12.91
C ARG A 140 -20.83 1.20 -13.20
N VAL A 141 -19.93 2.06 -12.75
CA VAL A 141 -20.06 3.52 -12.90
C VAL A 141 -19.61 4.00 -14.27
N LEU A 142 -18.66 3.30 -14.90
CA LEU A 142 -18.09 3.67 -16.19
C LEU A 142 -18.50 2.68 -17.30
N ALA A 143 -18.64 3.20 -18.51
CA ALA A 143 -18.77 2.39 -19.71
C ALA A 143 -17.40 1.80 -20.11
N ARG A 144 -17.39 0.67 -20.83
CA ARG A 144 -16.15 -0.07 -21.15
C ARG A 144 -15.12 0.75 -21.92
N ASP A 145 -15.55 1.62 -22.82
CA ASP A 145 -14.70 2.55 -23.60
C ASP A 145 -14.00 3.58 -22.75
N GLN A 146 -14.50 3.85 -21.53
CA GLN A 146 -13.96 4.83 -20.57
C GLN A 146 -13.02 4.21 -19.53
N PHE A 147 -12.91 2.88 -19.49
CA PHE A 147 -12.15 2.18 -18.46
C PHE A 147 -10.68 2.59 -18.41
N ALA A 148 -10.01 2.73 -19.54
CA ALA A 148 -8.60 3.10 -19.59
C ALA A 148 -8.36 4.50 -18.98
N ARG A 149 -9.20 5.47 -19.33
CA ARG A 149 -9.11 6.86 -18.82
C ARG A 149 -9.47 6.92 -17.34
N GLY A 150 -10.55 6.24 -16.93
CA GLY A 150 -10.98 6.15 -15.54
C GLY A 150 -9.95 5.46 -14.65
N ALA A 151 -9.31 4.41 -15.13
CA ALA A 151 -8.22 3.71 -14.42
C ALA A 151 -7.00 4.62 -14.21
N GLY A 152 -6.65 5.44 -15.22
CA GLY A 152 -5.60 6.45 -15.08
C GLY A 152 -5.89 7.46 -13.97
N LEU A 153 -7.11 8.03 -13.94
CA LEU A 153 -7.54 8.93 -12.86
C LEU A 153 -7.56 8.22 -11.49
N GLY A 154 -8.04 6.99 -11.45
CA GLY A 154 -8.01 6.18 -10.24
C GLY A 154 -6.59 5.94 -9.72
N ALA A 155 -5.63 5.72 -10.62
CA ALA A 155 -4.21 5.56 -10.24
C ALA A 155 -3.62 6.87 -9.68
N VAL A 156 -3.93 8.02 -10.28
CA VAL A 156 -3.50 9.34 -9.77
C VAL A 156 -4.07 9.59 -8.37
N VAL A 157 -5.36 9.32 -8.17
CA VAL A 157 -6.02 9.47 -6.84
C VAL A 157 -5.38 8.55 -5.81
N PHE A 158 -5.10 7.31 -6.19
CA PHE A 158 -4.41 6.35 -5.30
C PHE A 158 -3.03 6.87 -4.91
N GLN A 159 -2.25 7.34 -5.88
CA GLN A 159 -0.90 7.83 -5.63
C GLN A 159 -0.91 9.13 -4.80
N ALA A 160 -1.86 10.03 -5.08
CA ALA A 160 -2.05 11.23 -4.26
C ALA A 160 -2.35 10.88 -2.79
N GLY A 161 -3.19 9.86 -2.54
CA GLY A 161 -3.48 9.38 -1.19
C GLY A 161 -2.27 8.77 -0.49
N MET A 162 -1.43 8.04 -1.23
CA MET A 162 -0.18 7.46 -0.69
C MET A 162 0.83 8.52 -0.24
N VAL A 163 0.87 9.68 -0.90
CA VAL A 163 1.73 10.81 -0.52
C VAL A 163 1.06 11.68 0.55
N ALA A 164 -0.17 12.12 0.29
CA ALA A 164 -0.87 13.08 1.13
C ALA A 164 -1.28 12.49 2.49
N GLY A 165 -1.67 11.20 2.54
CA GLY A 165 -2.12 10.55 3.77
C GLY A 165 -1.08 10.59 4.88
N PRO A 166 0.12 10.04 4.66
CA PRO A 166 1.19 10.09 5.66
C PRO A 166 1.65 11.51 6.01
N ALA A 167 1.74 12.40 5.03
CA ALA A 167 2.12 13.80 5.26
C ALA A 167 1.09 14.50 6.16
N LEU A 168 -0.20 14.38 5.86
CA LEU A 168 -1.28 14.93 6.68
C LEU A 168 -1.29 14.31 8.08
N GLY A 169 -1.12 12.98 8.19
CA GLY A 169 -1.06 12.29 9.48
C GLY A 169 0.04 12.85 10.37
N GLY A 170 1.24 13.03 9.84
CA GLY A 170 2.35 13.60 10.60
C GLY A 170 2.14 15.05 11.02
N VAL A 171 1.64 15.89 10.10
CA VAL A 171 1.30 17.29 10.39
C VAL A 171 0.22 17.36 11.47
N LEU A 172 -0.85 16.58 11.35
CA LEU A 172 -1.95 16.57 12.32
C LEU A 172 -1.48 16.11 13.71
N VAL A 173 -0.64 15.07 13.78
CA VAL A 173 -0.10 14.61 15.06
C VAL A 173 0.85 15.65 15.65
N GLY A 174 1.72 16.26 14.83
CA GLY A 174 2.71 17.23 15.29
C GLY A 174 2.10 18.52 15.84
N PHE A 175 1.11 19.08 15.16
CA PHE A 175 0.52 20.38 15.54
C PHE A 175 -0.75 20.25 16.37
N GLY A 176 -1.53 19.19 16.22
CA GLY A 176 -2.82 19.01 16.88
C GLY A 176 -2.89 17.82 17.83
N GLY A 177 -1.84 17.03 17.90
CA GLY A 177 -1.80 15.84 18.72
C GLY A 177 -2.60 14.67 18.17
N LYS A 178 -2.52 13.53 18.84
CA LYS A 178 -3.12 12.25 18.44
C LYS A 178 -4.64 12.33 18.32
N GLY A 179 -5.30 12.99 19.26
CA GLY A 179 -6.77 13.13 19.28
C GLY A 179 -7.30 13.82 18.04
N LEU A 180 -6.72 14.97 17.64
CA LEU A 180 -7.11 15.68 16.43
C LEU A 180 -6.86 14.81 15.18
N SER A 181 -5.72 14.16 15.11
CA SER A 181 -5.36 13.31 13.96
C SER A 181 -6.37 12.18 13.76
N TYR A 182 -6.76 11.46 14.81
CA TYR A 182 -7.78 10.43 14.73
C TYR A 182 -9.19 10.98 14.46
N ALA A 183 -9.53 12.16 14.99
CA ALA A 183 -10.80 12.82 14.69
C ALA A 183 -10.90 13.20 13.20
N VAL A 184 -9.82 13.70 12.59
CA VAL A 184 -9.74 13.98 11.16
C VAL A 184 -9.83 12.69 10.34
N ALA A 185 -9.18 11.59 10.77
CA ALA A 185 -9.33 10.29 10.15
C ALA A 185 -10.78 9.80 10.18
N THR A 186 -11.50 10.03 11.30
CA THR A 186 -12.93 9.76 11.42
C THR A 186 -13.75 10.60 10.43
N ALA A 187 -13.45 11.89 10.31
CA ALA A 187 -14.14 12.78 9.37
C ALA A 187 -13.94 12.31 7.92
N PHE A 188 -12.74 11.90 7.54
CA PHE A 188 -12.48 11.33 6.23
C PHE A 188 -13.28 10.04 5.97
N ALA A 189 -13.38 9.14 6.95
CA ALA A 189 -14.19 7.93 6.83
C ALA A 189 -15.69 8.26 6.69
N LEU A 190 -16.18 9.27 7.40
CA LEU A 190 -17.57 9.77 7.26
C LEU A 190 -17.82 10.32 5.86
N VAL A 191 -16.90 11.12 5.32
CA VAL A 191 -17.01 11.63 3.94
C VAL A 191 -17.01 10.48 2.93
N ALA A 192 -16.11 9.47 3.09
CA ALA A 192 -16.09 8.30 2.26
C ALA A 192 -17.41 7.54 2.29
N MET A 193 -18.00 7.36 3.47
CA MET A 193 -19.30 6.74 3.66
C MET A 193 -20.43 7.55 3.00
N ALA A 194 -20.45 8.87 3.15
CA ALA A 194 -21.42 9.75 2.53
C ALA A 194 -21.34 9.71 0.99
N CYS A 195 -20.13 9.63 0.43
CA CYS A 195 -19.95 9.45 -1.02
C CYS A 195 -20.59 8.16 -1.52
N LEU A 196 -20.41 7.03 -0.80
CA LEU A 196 -21.07 5.76 -1.15
C LEU A 196 -22.57 5.81 -0.91
N ALA A 197 -23.03 6.40 0.19
CA ALA A 197 -24.45 6.51 0.52
C ALA A 197 -25.23 7.30 -0.54
N THR A 198 -24.61 8.31 -1.14
CA THR A 198 -25.20 9.14 -2.20
C THR A 198 -24.90 8.63 -3.63
N LEU A 199 -24.12 7.56 -3.77
CA LEU A 199 -23.81 6.96 -5.07
C LEU A 199 -25.03 6.21 -5.60
N LYS A 200 -25.54 6.63 -6.75
CA LYS A 200 -26.63 5.94 -7.45
C LYS A 200 -26.03 4.96 -8.44
N VAL A 201 -26.12 3.68 -8.15
CA VAL A 201 -25.63 2.58 -9.01
C VAL A 201 -26.65 1.47 -8.96
N GLU A 202 -27.01 0.94 -10.13
CA GLU A 202 -27.79 -0.29 -10.25
C GLU A 202 -26.89 -1.49 -10.00
N GLU A 203 -27.21 -2.28 -9.00
CA GLU A 203 -26.46 -3.45 -8.59
C GLU A 203 -27.29 -4.72 -8.83
N PRO A 204 -27.32 -5.29 -10.05
CA PRO A 204 -27.95 -6.57 -10.28
C PRO A 204 -27.21 -7.63 -9.45
N MET A 205 -27.96 -8.37 -8.63
CA MET A 205 -27.40 -9.52 -7.90
C MET A 205 -26.93 -10.59 -8.88
N HIS A 206 -25.73 -11.08 -8.65
CA HIS A 206 -25.20 -12.19 -9.44
C HIS A 206 -25.90 -13.49 -9.04
N THR A 207 -26.65 -14.10 -9.96
CA THR A 207 -27.42 -15.33 -9.72
C THR A 207 -26.70 -16.59 -10.18
N GLY A 208 -25.44 -16.49 -10.63
CA GLY A 208 -24.66 -17.60 -11.14
C GLY A 208 -23.91 -18.38 -10.04
N PRO A 209 -23.61 -19.68 -10.26
CA PRO A 209 -22.76 -20.44 -9.35
C PRO A 209 -21.36 -19.83 -9.29
N ALA A 210 -20.90 -19.47 -8.08
CA ALA A 210 -19.57 -18.94 -7.87
C ALA A 210 -18.51 -20.02 -8.10
N ALA A 211 -17.46 -19.70 -8.83
CA ALA A 211 -16.29 -20.56 -8.88
C ALA A 211 -15.68 -20.68 -7.46
N PRO A 212 -15.26 -21.90 -7.05
CA PRO A 212 -14.67 -22.10 -5.73
C PRO A 212 -13.45 -21.20 -5.56
N ILE A 213 -13.49 -20.28 -4.60
CA ILE A 213 -12.46 -19.23 -4.37
C ILE A 213 -11.08 -19.85 -4.25
N PHE A 214 -10.96 -20.90 -3.41
CA PHE A 214 -9.68 -21.60 -3.18
C PHE A 214 -9.13 -22.24 -4.46
N LYS A 215 -10.00 -22.73 -5.37
CA LYS A 215 -9.58 -23.25 -6.66
C LYS A 215 -8.99 -22.14 -7.54
N SER A 216 -9.64 -20.98 -7.59
CA SER A 216 -9.17 -19.82 -8.36
C SER A 216 -7.82 -19.29 -7.85
N ILE A 217 -7.65 -19.20 -6.52
CA ILE A 217 -6.37 -18.83 -5.89
C ILE A 217 -5.29 -19.87 -6.19
N ALA A 218 -5.62 -21.17 -6.05
CA ALA A 218 -4.66 -22.24 -6.32
C ALA A 218 -4.21 -22.30 -7.79
N GLU A 219 -5.12 -22.06 -8.73
CA GLU A 219 -4.80 -21.96 -10.16
C GLU A 219 -3.88 -20.80 -10.47
N GLY A 220 -4.17 -19.61 -9.91
CA GLY A 220 -3.30 -18.45 -10.06
C GLY A 220 -1.92 -18.66 -9.42
N ALA A 221 -1.87 -19.25 -8.22
CA ALA A 221 -0.60 -19.58 -7.55
C ALA A 221 0.22 -20.59 -8.34
N ARG A 222 -0.43 -21.65 -8.88
CA ARG A 222 0.23 -22.64 -9.74
C ARG A 222 0.79 -22.01 -11.01
N PHE A 223 0.05 -21.10 -11.63
CA PHE A 223 0.51 -20.37 -12.81
C PHE A 223 1.76 -19.52 -12.50
N VAL A 224 1.73 -18.75 -11.41
CA VAL A 224 2.86 -17.92 -10.97
C VAL A 224 4.08 -18.78 -10.66
N VAL A 225 3.91 -19.85 -9.87
CA VAL A 225 5.00 -20.76 -9.48
C VAL A 225 5.61 -21.49 -10.69
N GLY A 226 4.79 -21.77 -11.73
CA GLY A 226 5.25 -22.36 -12.99
C GLY A 226 6.13 -21.43 -13.83
N ASN A 227 6.11 -20.12 -13.60
CA ASN A 227 6.88 -19.15 -14.39
C ASN A 227 8.08 -18.62 -13.60
N ARG A 228 9.29 -19.05 -13.96
CA ARG A 228 10.55 -18.69 -13.27
C ARG A 228 10.83 -17.18 -13.23
N ILE A 229 10.41 -16.43 -14.25
CA ILE A 229 10.60 -14.97 -14.30
C ILE A 229 9.66 -14.29 -13.31
N MET A 230 8.38 -14.69 -13.29
CA MET A 230 7.39 -14.15 -12.37
C MET A 230 7.76 -14.43 -10.91
N VAL A 231 8.07 -15.70 -10.60
CA VAL A 231 8.53 -16.09 -9.25
C VAL A 231 9.77 -15.30 -8.85
N GLY A 232 10.76 -15.19 -9.75
CA GLY A 232 11.99 -14.45 -9.47
C GLY A 232 11.73 -12.97 -9.18
N ALA A 233 10.88 -12.32 -9.96
CA ALA A 233 10.51 -10.91 -9.77
C ALA A 233 9.71 -10.69 -8.48
N MET A 234 8.71 -11.54 -8.20
CA MET A 234 7.88 -11.44 -7.00
C MET A 234 8.66 -11.79 -5.72
N ALA A 235 9.49 -12.82 -5.75
CA ALA A 235 10.32 -13.21 -4.60
C ALA A 235 11.38 -12.14 -4.29
N LEU A 236 12.01 -11.57 -5.33
CA LEU A 236 12.96 -10.48 -5.16
C LEU A 236 12.32 -9.30 -4.41
N ASP A 237 11.11 -8.91 -4.80
CA ASP A 237 10.37 -7.84 -4.12
C ASP A 237 9.98 -8.23 -2.69
N MET A 238 9.33 -9.38 -2.55
CA MET A 238 8.87 -9.87 -1.25
C MET A 238 9.98 -9.86 -0.21
N PHE A 239 11.12 -10.44 -0.54
CA PHE A 239 12.25 -10.50 0.39
C PHE A 239 12.92 -9.14 0.59
N SER A 240 12.96 -8.27 -0.44
CA SER A 240 13.53 -6.94 -0.30
C SER A 240 12.71 -6.05 0.62
N VAL A 241 11.39 -6.06 0.47
CA VAL A 241 10.46 -5.30 1.33
C VAL A 241 10.41 -5.88 2.74
N LEU A 242 10.37 -7.22 2.86
CA LEU A 242 10.35 -7.91 4.16
C LEU A 242 11.60 -7.61 4.99
N LEU A 243 12.78 -7.61 4.37
CA LEU A 243 14.05 -7.41 5.07
C LEU A 243 14.44 -5.92 5.18
N GLY A 244 13.96 -5.10 4.24
CA GLY A 244 14.23 -3.66 4.18
C GLY A 244 13.16 -2.77 4.81
N GLY A 245 12.32 -3.28 5.69
CA GLY A 245 11.13 -2.63 6.28
C GLY A 245 11.42 -1.44 7.20
N VAL A 246 12.24 -0.48 6.78
CA VAL A 246 12.67 0.68 7.56
C VAL A 246 11.55 1.65 7.93
N VAL A 247 10.53 1.78 7.08
CA VAL A 247 9.44 2.75 7.24
C VAL A 247 8.62 2.51 8.51
N ALA A 248 8.48 1.25 8.95
CA ALA A 248 7.81 0.90 10.20
C ALA A 248 8.58 1.39 11.45
N MET A 249 9.91 1.53 11.36
CA MET A 249 10.77 1.94 12.46
C MET A 249 10.97 3.46 12.54
N LEU A 250 10.40 4.24 11.62
CA LEU A 250 10.55 5.71 11.58
C LEU A 250 10.21 6.41 12.91
N PRO A 251 9.12 6.03 13.64
CA PRO A 251 8.84 6.65 14.93
C PRO A 251 9.99 6.47 15.94
N ALA A 252 10.59 5.27 15.98
CA ALA A 252 11.73 4.98 16.85
C ALA A 252 12.98 5.79 16.43
N PHE A 253 13.30 5.79 15.12
CA PHE A 253 14.43 6.57 14.61
C PHE A 253 14.29 8.07 14.86
N LEU A 254 13.09 8.62 14.65
CA LEU A 254 12.83 10.04 14.93
C LEU A 254 13.08 10.39 16.38
N HIS A 255 12.62 9.53 17.30
CA HIS A 255 12.74 9.78 18.72
C HIS A 255 14.15 9.56 19.26
N GLU A 256 14.79 8.43 18.90
CA GLU A 256 16.05 8.00 19.51
C GLU A 256 17.29 8.55 18.80
N ILE A 257 17.24 8.77 17.48
CA ILE A 257 18.42 9.06 16.65
C ILE A 257 18.37 10.47 16.05
N LEU A 258 17.22 10.82 15.47
CA LEU A 258 17.07 12.09 14.77
C LEU A 258 16.62 13.23 15.69
N HIS A 259 16.12 12.91 16.91
CA HIS A 259 15.64 13.84 17.92
C HIS A 259 14.63 14.88 17.41
N HIS A 260 13.66 14.40 16.61
CA HIS A 260 12.58 15.21 16.03
C HIS A 260 11.23 14.73 16.53
N GLY A 261 10.24 15.64 16.51
CA GLY A 261 8.86 15.35 16.91
C GLY A 261 8.05 14.63 15.84
N PRO A 262 6.75 14.41 16.11
CA PRO A 262 5.85 13.69 15.20
C PRO A 262 5.63 14.40 13.85
N GLU A 263 5.85 15.70 13.75
CA GLU A 263 5.82 16.48 12.50
C GLU A 263 6.86 15.95 11.48
N GLY A 264 8.04 15.55 11.98
CA GLY A 264 9.07 14.92 11.16
C GLY A 264 8.65 13.57 10.57
N LEU A 265 7.76 12.83 11.26
CA LEU A 265 7.27 11.54 10.80
C LEU A 265 6.49 11.65 9.49
N GLY A 266 5.65 12.69 9.36
CA GLY A 266 4.91 12.96 8.13
C GLY A 266 5.82 13.20 6.94
N ILE A 267 6.87 14.00 7.14
CA ILE A 267 7.87 14.27 6.10
C ILE A 267 8.58 12.97 5.71
N LEU A 268 9.17 12.26 6.68
CA LEU A 268 9.92 11.03 6.37
C LEU A 268 9.06 9.95 5.73
N ARG A 269 7.79 9.81 6.11
CA ARG A 269 6.86 8.84 5.47
C ARG A 269 6.39 9.26 4.09
N ALA A 270 6.32 10.55 3.79
CA ALA A 270 5.96 11.05 2.47
C ALA A 270 7.10 10.91 1.45
N MET A 271 8.37 10.93 1.88
CA MET A 271 9.53 10.89 0.98
C MET A 271 9.58 9.67 0.06
N PRO A 272 9.36 8.42 0.53
CA PRO A 272 9.33 7.26 -0.36
C PRO A 272 8.27 7.38 -1.45
N ALA A 273 7.06 7.82 -1.10
CA ALA A 273 5.98 7.99 -2.05
C ALA A 273 6.29 9.07 -3.08
N LEU A 274 6.88 10.20 -2.67
CA LEU A 274 7.35 11.25 -3.59
C LEU A 274 8.42 10.72 -4.55
N GLY A 275 9.41 9.99 -4.05
CA GLY A 275 10.45 9.36 -4.88
C GLY A 275 9.86 8.42 -5.93
N SER A 276 8.93 7.56 -5.53
CA SER A 276 8.23 6.63 -6.42
C SER A 276 7.41 7.36 -7.48
N VAL A 277 6.70 8.46 -7.13
CA VAL A 277 5.97 9.29 -8.09
C VAL A 277 6.90 9.94 -9.10
N CYS A 278 8.00 10.56 -8.66
CA CYS A 278 8.96 11.22 -9.54
C CYS A 278 9.52 10.24 -10.58
N VAL A 279 9.92 9.04 -10.13
CA VAL A 279 10.43 8.01 -11.03
C VAL A 279 9.34 7.43 -11.92
N GLY A 280 8.14 7.22 -11.41
CA GLY A 280 7.00 6.75 -12.21
C GLY A 280 6.69 7.71 -13.37
N LEU A 281 6.67 9.01 -13.11
CA LEU A 281 6.49 10.04 -14.13
C LEU A 281 7.64 10.09 -15.14
N TRP A 282 8.88 9.88 -14.66
CA TRP A 282 10.04 9.82 -15.54
C TRP A 282 10.00 8.60 -16.46
N LEU A 283 9.70 7.42 -15.90
CA LEU A 283 9.57 6.17 -16.65
C LEU A 283 8.38 6.18 -17.63
N ALA A 284 7.32 6.90 -17.33
CA ALA A 284 6.20 7.09 -18.26
C ALA A 284 6.62 7.83 -19.53
N ARG A 285 7.61 8.76 -19.43
CA ARG A 285 8.18 9.46 -20.56
C ARG A 285 9.34 8.70 -21.24
N HIS A 286 10.03 7.84 -20.48
CA HIS A 286 11.21 7.09 -20.93
C HIS A 286 11.02 5.59 -20.66
N PRO A 287 10.18 4.90 -21.44
CA PRO A 287 9.86 3.49 -21.18
C PRO A 287 11.09 2.59 -21.32
N LEU A 288 11.28 1.73 -20.36
CA LEU A 288 12.37 0.76 -20.33
C LEU A 288 12.01 -0.46 -21.19
N HIS A 289 12.64 -0.60 -22.36
CA HIS A 289 12.43 -1.74 -23.25
C HIS A 289 13.55 -2.78 -23.18
N ARG A 290 14.79 -2.34 -22.90
CA ARG A 290 15.99 -3.18 -22.88
C ARG A 290 16.56 -3.31 -21.47
N ASN A 291 17.20 -4.44 -21.19
CA ASN A 291 17.89 -4.69 -19.92
C ASN A 291 17.02 -4.55 -18.65
N ALA A 292 15.72 -4.74 -18.77
CA ALA A 292 14.79 -4.53 -17.64
C ALA A 292 15.17 -5.36 -16.41
N GLY A 293 15.63 -6.59 -16.60
CA GLY A 293 16.09 -7.45 -15.51
C GLY A 293 17.32 -6.91 -14.78
N ARG A 294 18.29 -6.33 -15.50
CA ARG A 294 19.46 -5.69 -14.86
C ARG A 294 19.05 -4.44 -14.11
N VAL A 295 18.20 -3.60 -14.71
CA VAL A 295 17.70 -2.38 -14.07
C VAL A 295 16.93 -2.72 -12.79
N LEU A 296 16.11 -3.77 -12.81
CA LEU A 296 15.42 -4.28 -11.62
C LEU A 296 16.38 -4.66 -10.50
N LEU A 297 17.44 -5.44 -10.82
CA LEU A 297 18.44 -5.84 -9.84
C LEU A 297 19.23 -4.65 -9.28
N PHE A 298 19.60 -3.68 -10.13
CA PHE A 298 20.26 -2.44 -9.68
C PHE A 298 19.33 -1.58 -8.82
N ALA A 299 18.05 -1.51 -9.15
CA ALA A 299 17.05 -0.80 -8.34
C ALA A 299 16.93 -1.42 -6.94
N VAL A 300 16.86 -2.75 -6.85
CA VAL A 300 16.80 -3.43 -5.55
C VAL A 300 18.11 -3.27 -4.76
N ALA A 301 19.26 -3.30 -5.44
CA ALA A 301 20.54 -3.02 -4.79
C ALA A 301 20.61 -1.57 -4.27
N GLY A 302 20.17 -0.59 -5.08
CA GLY A 302 20.06 0.82 -4.66
C GLY A 302 19.12 1.01 -3.48
N PHE A 303 17.98 0.31 -3.47
CA PHE A 303 17.06 0.26 -2.35
C PHE A 303 17.75 -0.25 -1.08
N GLY A 304 18.49 -1.37 -1.13
CA GLY A 304 19.25 -1.92 -0.02
C GLY A 304 20.34 -0.96 0.50
N LEU A 305 21.04 -0.25 -0.41
CA LEU A 305 22.01 0.78 -0.04
C LEU A 305 21.34 1.96 0.68
N CYS A 306 20.15 2.36 0.23
CA CYS A 306 19.37 3.40 0.91
C CYS A 306 18.96 2.96 2.32
N VAL A 307 18.58 1.69 2.53
CA VAL A 307 18.29 1.14 3.86
C VAL A 307 19.50 1.24 4.79
N ILE A 308 20.69 0.84 4.31
CA ILE A 308 21.95 0.97 5.07
C ILE A 308 22.24 2.44 5.37
N GLY A 309 22.20 3.30 4.35
CA GLY A 309 22.45 4.73 4.49
C GLY A 309 21.52 5.40 5.48
N PHE A 310 20.22 5.04 5.46
CA PHE A 310 19.26 5.54 6.45
C PHE A 310 19.59 5.08 7.86
N GLY A 311 19.93 3.79 8.05
CA GLY A 311 20.30 3.24 9.36
C GLY A 311 21.52 3.92 9.98
N LEU A 312 22.45 4.41 9.14
CA LEU A 312 23.66 5.11 9.58
C LEU A 312 23.48 6.64 9.68
N SER A 313 22.39 7.18 9.14
CA SER A 313 22.16 8.64 9.11
C SER A 313 21.71 9.16 10.46
N GLN A 314 22.33 10.26 10.89
CA GLN A 314 22.01 11.00 12.12
C GLN A 314 21.41 12.38 11.83
N HIS A 315 21.26 12.75 10.55
CA HIS A 315 20.74 14.05 10.13
C HIS A 315 19.36 13.90 9.48
N PHE A 316 18.39 14.64 9.98
CA PHE A 316 16.98 14.56 9.51
C PHE A 316 16.85 14.75 7.99
N TRP A 317 17.42 15.82 7.43
CA TRP A 317 17.31 16.11 5.99
C TRP A 317 18.06 15.11 5.11
N LEU A 318 19.19 14.58 5.60
CA LEU A 318 19.90 13.49 4.91
C LEU A 318 19.05 12.21 4.91
N SER A 319 18.44 11.88 6.04
CA SER A 319 17.51 10.74 6.14
C SER A 319 16.31 10.90 5.21
N ALA A 320 15.73 12.12 5.13
CA ALA A 320 14.63 12.42 4.21
C ALA A 320 15.06 12.24 2.75
N LEU A 321 16.24 12.72 2.36
CA LEU A 321 16.78 12.56 1.01
C LEU A 321 17.04 11.08 0.68
N ILE A 322 17.61 10.31 1.61
CA ILE A 322 17.84 8.87 1.44
C ILE A 322 16.52 8.14 1.25
N LEU A 323 15.48 8.48 2.02
CA LEU A 323 14.14 7.89 1.88
C LEU A 323 13.46 8.27 0.56
N LEU A 324 13.73 9.44 0.01
CA LEU A 324 13.27 9.80 -1.33
C LEU A 324 13.90 8.90 -2.39
N PHE A 325 15.21 8.65 -2.34
CA PHE A 325 15.87 7.71 -3.24
C PHE A 325 15.44 6.25 -2.99
N TYR A 326 15.23 5.85 -1.73
CA TYR A 326 14.64 4.57 -1.37
C TYR A 326 13.33 4.35 -2.12
N GLY A 327 12.41 5.33 -2.07
CA GLY A 327 11.15 5.25 -2.80
C GLY A 327 11.32 5.34 -4.32
N ALA A 328 12.31 6.07 -4.83
CA ALA A 328 12.63 6.11 -6.24
C ALA A 328 13.08 4.73 -6.76
N PHE A 329 13.97 4.06 -6.07
CA PHE A 329 14.42 2.71 -6.43
C PHE A 329 13.30 1.67 -6.32
N ASP A 330 12.47 1.76 -5.27
CA ASP A 330 11.28 0.93 -5.15
C ASP A 330 10.31 1.16 -6.30
N GLY A 331 10.05 2.42 -6.67
CA GLY A 331 9.21 2.79 -7.80
C GLY A 331 9.68 2.20 -9.13
N VAL A 332 11.00 2.18 -9.40
CA VAL A 332 11.58 1.48 -10.57
C VAL A 332 11.25 0.00 -10.52
N SER A 333 11.44 -0.64 -9.36
CA SER A 333 11.16 -2.06 -9.15
C SER A 333 9.68 -2.37 -9.39
N VAL A 334 8.78 -1.58 -8.82
CA VAL A 334 7.32 -1.73 -8.98
C VAL A 334 6.90 -1.62 -10.44
N VAL A 335 7.40 -0.62 -11.19
CA VAL A 335 7.06 -0.44 -12.61
C VAL A 335 7.52 -1.62 -13.45
N ILE A 336 8.78 -2.03 -13.33
CA ILE A 336 9.32 -3.16 -14.11
C ILE A 336 8.58 -4.44 -13.78
N ARG A 337 8.37 -4.72 -12.52
CA ARG A 337 7.71 -5.94 -12.03
C ARG A 337 6.25 -6.00 -12.46
N SER A 338 5.49 -4.90 -12.34
CA SER A 338 4.12 -4.82 -12.81
C SER A 338 4.02 -5.03 -14.33
N THR A 339 4.98 -4.52 -15.09
CA THR A 339 5.07 -4.73 -16.54
C THR A 339 5.36 -6.20 -16.88
N ILE A 340 6.31 -6.83 -16.18
CA ILE A 340 6.60 -8.28 -16.34
C ILE A 340 5.33 -9.10 -16.08
N LEU A 341 4.63 -8.84 -14.97
CA LEU A 341 3.41 -9.55 -14.62
C LEU A 341 2.30 -9.38 -15.67
N GLN A 342 2.13 -8.16 -16.21
CA GLN A 342 1.13 -7.89 -17.24
C GLN A 342 1.45 -8.57 -18.58
N LEU A 343 2.71 -8.54 -19.02
CA LEU A 343 3.14 -9.14 -20.29
C LEU A 343 3.21 -10.66 -20.22
N ALA A 344 3.66 -11.22 -19.10
CA ALA A 344 3.80 -12.68 -18.92
C ALA A 344 2.49 -13.39 -18.57
N THR A 345 1.36 -12.66 -18.38
CA THR A 345 0.09 -13.24 -17.94
C THR A 345 -0.96 -13.15 -19.04
N PRO A 346 -1.55 -14.30 -19.49
CA PRO A 346 -2.68 -14.34 -20.41
C PRO A 346 -3.89 -13.56 -19.83
N GLU A 347 -4.75 -13.05 -20.72
CA GLU A 347 -5.90 -12.19 -20.30
C GLU A 347 -6.82 -12.88 -19.29
N GLU A 348 -7.07 -14.17 -19.48
CA GLU A 348 -7.95 -14.97 -18.62
C GLU A 348 -7.40 -15.15 -17.19
N MET A 349 -6.08 -15.02 -17.01
CA MET A 349 -5.39 -15.20 -15.72
C MET A 349 -5.02 -13.90 -15.03
N ARG A 350 -5.12 -12.73 -15.71
CA ARG A 350 -4.67 -11.42 -15.19
C ARG A 350 -5.28 -11.09 -13.82
N GLY A 351 -6.59 -11.32 -13.64
CA GLY A 351 -7.25 -11.06 -12.36
C GLY A 351 -6.71 -11.91 -11.21
N ARG A 352 -6.50 -13.22 -11.47
CA ARG A 352 -5.98 -14.17 -10.48
C ARG A 352 -4.55 -13.86 -10.08
N VAL A 353 -3.69 -13.59 -11.07
CA VAL A 353 -2.28 -13.23 -10.84
C VAL A 353 -2.17 -11.89 -10.12
N SER A 354 -3.00 -10.90 -10.50
CA SER A 354 -3.02 -9.60 -9.84
C SER A 354 -3.46 -9.69 -8.37
N SER A 355 -4.43 -10.54 -8.06
CA SER A 355 -4.87 -10.79 -6.68
C SER A 355 -3.75 -11.42 -5.84
N ILE A 356 -3.04 -12.41 -6.40
CA ILE A 356 -1.89 -13.04 -5.73
C ILE A 356 -0.78 -12.02 -5.50
N ASN A 357 -0.44 -11.21 -6.51
CA ASN A 357 0.56 -10.17 -6.36
C ASN A 357 0.17 -9.15 -5.27
N GLY A 358 -1.11 -8.76 -5.19
CA GLY A 358 -1.62 -7.89 -4.14
C GLY A 358 -1.47 -8.49 -2.73
N ILE A 359 -1.74 -9.78 -2.57
CA ILE A 359 -1.52 -10.51 -1.31
C ILE A 359 -0.03 -10.50 -0.95
N PHE A 360 0.86 -10.81 -1.90
CA PHE A 360 2.30 -10.80 -1.66
C PHE A 360 2.81 -9.43 -1.21
N ILE A 361 2.42 -8.35 -1.90
CA ILE A 361 2.84 -6.98 -1.56
C ILE A 361 2.35 -6.59 -0.17
N SER A 362 1.06 -6.78 0.13
CA SER A 362 0.49 -6.41 1.43
C SER A 362 1.15 -7.20 2.56
N SER A 363 1.37 -8.49 2.35
CA SER A 363 2.04 -9.37 3.32
C SER A 363 3.45 -8.94 3.61
N SER A 364 4.23 -8.65 2.56
CA SER A 364 5.63 -8.28 2.69
C SER A 364 5.82 -7.00 3.50
N ASN A 365 4.94 -6.02 3.33
CA ASN A 365 5.00 -4.77 4.07
C ASN A 365 4.75 -4.99 5.57
N GLU A 366 3.67 -5.69 5.93
CA GLU A 366 3.27 -5.85 7.34
C GLU A 366 4.16 -6.89 8.06
N LEU A 367 4.52 -7.98 7.39
CA LEU A 367 5.49 -8.95 7.93
C LEU A 367 6.88 -8.33 8.03
N GLY A 368 7.24 -7.43 7.09
CA GLY A 368 8.48 -6.66 7.15
C GLY A 368 8.52 -5.72 8.35
N ALA A 369 7.40 -5.09 8.70
CA ALA A 369 7.28 -4.29 9.91
C ALA A 369 7.49 -5.14 11.17
N PHE A 370 6.88 -6.33 11.22
CA PHE A 370 7.08 -7.27 12.33
C PHE A 370 8.52 -7.78 12.44
N TYR A 371 9.14 -8.15 11.29
CA TYR A 371 10.53 -8.55 11.23
C TYR A 371 11.45 -7.42 11.73
N ALA A 372 11.29 -6.21 11.20
CA ALA A 372 12.10 -5.05 11.58
C ALA A 372 11.99 -4.72 13.08
N GLY A 373 10.77 -4.75 13.65
CA GLY A 373 10.54 -4.54 15.08
C GLY A 373 11.16 -5.63 15.95
N THR A 374 11.10 -6.88 15.51
CA THR A 374 11.71 -8.02 16.21
C THR A 374 13.23 -7.91 16.20
N MET A 375 13.82 -7.62 15.02
CA MET A 375 15.27 -7.45 14.90
C MET A 375 15.77 -6.22 15.68
N ALA A 376 15.00 -5.12 15.67
CA ALA A 376 15.35 -3.94 16.45
C ALA A 376 15.34 -4.22 17.97
N ARG A 377 14.43 -5.07 18.45
CA ARG A 377 14.43 -5.50 19.85
C ARG A 377 15.64 -6.36 20.22
N LEU A 378 16.06 -7.25 19.30
CA LEU A 378 17.14 -8.23 19.57
C LEU A 378 18.53 -7.62 19.42
N LEU A 379 18.74 -6.78 18.42
CA LEU A 379 20.05 -6.30 17.99
C LEU A 379 20.23 -4.81 18.23
N GLY A 380 19.17 -4.08 18.55
CA GLY A 380 19.14 -2.62 18.58
C GLY A 380 18.68 -2.04 17.23
N LEU A 381 18.23 -0.77 17.26
CA LEU A 381 17.53 -0.13 16.14
C LEU A 381 18.44 0.03 14.90
N VAL A 382 19.63 0.61 15.07
CA VAL A 382 20.58 0.84 13.96
C VAL A 382 21.13 -0.47 13.37
N PRO A 383 21.67 -1.41 14.17
CA PRO A 383 22.15 -2.69 13.64
C PRO A 383 21.08 -3.48 12.89
N ALA A 384 19.84 -3.49 13.38
CA ALA A 384 18.74 -4.21 12.74
C ALA A 384 18.47 -3.68 11.32
N VAL A 385 18.42 -2.36 11.15
CA VAL A 385 18.19 -1.73 9.86
C VAL A 385 19.38 -1.94 8.91
N VAL A 386 20.60 -1.78 9.39
CA VAL A 386 21.82 -1.96 8.59
C VAL A 386 21.93 -3.42 8.10
N LEU A 387 21.69 -4.39 8.99
CA LEU A 387 21.66 -5.81 8.63
C LEU A 387 20.54 -6.12 7.63
N GLY A 388 19.36 -5.50 7.80
CA GLY A 388 18.27 -5.59 6.83
C GLY A 388 18.69 -5.13 5.44
N GLY A 389 19.41 -4.02 5.32
CA GLY A 389 19.94 -3.52 4.06
C GLY A 389 20.99 -4.46 3.45
N PHE A 390 21.90 -5.05 4.23
CA PHE A 390 22.83 -6.08 3.74
C PHE A 390 22.09 -7.35 3.29
N ALA A 391 21.04 -7.74 3.99
CA ALA A 391 20.21 -8.87 3.60
C ALA A 391 19.53 -8.60 2.24
N VAL A 392 19.02 -7.39 2.00
CA VAL A 392 18.46 -6.98 0.70
C VAL A 392 19.52 -7.07 -0.40
N LEU A 393 20.74 -6.57 -0.17
CA LEU A 393 21.86 -6.69 -1.12
C LEU A 393 22.18 -8.14 -1.41
N SER A 394 22.16 -9.00 -0.39
CA SER A 394 22.40 -10.44 -0.54
C SER A 394 21.30 -11.09 -1.38
N VAL A 395 20.03 -10.73 -1.17
CA VAL A 395 18.90 -11.21 -1.99
C VAL A 395 19.08 -10.80 -3.44
N ALA A 396 19.44 -9.54 -3.72
CA ALA A 396 19.70 -9.06 -5.07
C ALA A 396 20.87 -9.83 -5.73
N GLY A 397 21.97 -10.03 -5.00
CA GLY A 397 23.14 -10.78 -5.48
C GLY A 397 22.83 -12.26 -5.77
N ILE A 398 22.15 -12.94 -4.84
CA ILE A 398 21.74 -14.34 -5.00
C ILE A 398 20.79 -14.50 -6.19
N THR A 399 19.83 -13.57 -6.33
CA THR A 399 18.90 -13.58 -7.46
C THR A 399 19.63 -13.36 -8.79
N ALA A 400 20.58 -12.42 -8.83
CA ALA A 400 21.38 -12.16 -10.02
C ALA A 400 22.22 -13.36 -10.43
N TRP A 401 22.69 -14.15 -9.46
CA TRP A 401 23.48 -15.35 -9.69
C TRP A 401 22.61 -16.56 -10.08
N LYS A 402 21.55 -16.84 -9.31
CA LYS A 402 20.72 -18.05 -9.50
C LYS A 402 19.69 -17.92 -10.62
N ASN A 403 19.30 -16.70 -11.02
CA ASN A 403 18.30 -16.47 -12.05
C ASN A 403 18.86 -15.66 -13.25
N PRO A 404 19.70 -16.29 -14.10
CA PRO A 404 20.26 -15.62 -15.28
C PRO A 404 19.16 -15.21 -16.29
N THR A 405 18.03 -15.90 -16.32
CA THR A 405 16.88 -15.56 -17.16
C THR A 405 16.30 -14.20 -16.77
N LEU A 406 16.08 -13.96 -15.48
CA LEU A 406 15.62 -12.66 -15.00
C LEU A 406 16.68 -11.57 -15.26
N ARG A 407 17.97 -11.85 -15.01
CA ARG A 407 19.06 -10.89 -15.23
C ARG A 407 19.19 -10.42 -16.68
N LYS A 408 18.95 -11.31 -17.65
CA LYS A 408 19.07 -11.02 -19.09
C LYS A 408 17.75 -10.57 -19.72
N LEU A 409 16.69 -10.45 -18.94
CA LEU A 409 15.36 -10.18 -19.42
C LEU A 409 15.27 -8.82 -20.13
N ASN A 410 14.72 -8.83 -21.35
CA ASN A 410 14.21 -7.65 -22.04
C ASN A 410 12.68 -7.75 -22.07
N LEU A 411 11.99 -6.66 -21.87
CA LEU A 411 10.51 -6.65 -21.90
C LEU A 411 9.95 -6.99 -23.28
N ARG A 412 10.73 -6.76 -24.35
CA ARG A 412 10.36 -7.16 -25.72
C ARG A 412 10.28 -8.68 -25.91
N ASP A 413 11.02 -9.44 -25.13
CA ASP A 413 11.04 -10.91 -25.23
C ASP A 413 9.77 -11.55 -24.61
N LEU A 414 8.94 -10.74 -23.94
CA LEU A 414 7.66 -11.15 -23.35
C LEU A 414 6.44 -10.71 -24.18
N GLN A 415 6.63 -9.93 -25.22
CA GLN A 415 5.59 -9.49 -26.16
C GLN A 415 5.44 -10.48 -27.32
#